data_e7c329e4f5454b6b57189041dd4ae7e3
#
_entry.id   e7c329e4f5454b6b57189041dd4ae7e3
#
_cell.length_a   1.000
_cell.length_b   1.000
_cell.length_c   1.000
_cell.angle_alpha   90.00
_cell.angle_beta   90.00
_cell.angle_gamma   90.00
#
_symmetry.space_group_name_H-M   'P 1'
#
loop_
_entity.id
_entity.type
_entity.pdbx_description
1 polymer ?
#
loop_
_entity_poly.entity_id
_entity_poly.type
_entity_poly.pdbx_seq_one_letter_code
_entity_poly.pdbx_strand_id
1 'polypeptide(L)'
;MDSLRERREAVVREHMESENRHEFDVTMGTFAHPRYEIIPTGAVHDGEEEVAAYFAETRAAFPDQRNELIALHHADDAVIAEFWLRGTHEGELMGFEPTGRAFECQCVAFFLFEEDRLVCERVYFDTATILRQLTAD
;
A
#
# COMPACT_ATOMS: atom_id res chain seq x y z
N MET A 1 -9.71 5.47 27.46
CA MET A 1 -8.81 4.34 27.15
C MET A 1 -9.28 3.69 25.85
N ASP A 2 -8.40 3.61 24.87
CA ASP A 2 -8.76 3.07 23.57
C ASP A 2 -8.83 1.55 23.61
N SER A 3 -9.84 1.00 22.92
CA SER A 3 -9.92 -0.45 22.70
C SER A 3 -8.80 -0.90 21.74
N LEU A 4 -8.55 -2.20 21.70
CA LEU A 4 -7.60 -2.77 20.74
C LEU A 4 -8.00 -2.42 19.30
N ARG A 5 -9.29 -2.49 19.01
CA ARG A 5 -9.84 -2.15 17.71
C ARG A 5 -9.53 -0.70 17.32
N GLU A 6 -9.74 0.23 18.22
CA GLU A 6 -9.46 1.64 18.00
C GLU A 6 -7.97 1.90 17.80
N ARG A 7 -7.12 1.23 18.58
CA ARG A 7 -5.66 1.36 18.43
C ARG A 7 -5.18 0.84 17.08
N ARG A 8 -5.72 -0.29 16.63
CA ARG A 8 -5.40 -0.86 15.32
C ARG A 8 -5.84 0.08 14.18
N GLU A 9 -7.04 0.62 14.27
CA GLU A 9 -7.53 1.58 13.25
C GLU A 9 -6.64 2.81 13.19
N ALA A 10 -6.20 3.33 14.35
CA ALA A 10 -5.31 4.49 14.38
C ALA A 10 -3.99 4.21 13.66
N VAL A 11 -3.43 3.03 13.85
CA VAL A 11 -2.19 2.60 13.16
C VAL A 11 -2.42 2.55 11.65
N VAL A 12 -3.51 1.93 11.21
CA VAL A 12 -3.81 1.79 9.78
C VAL A 12 -4.03 3.15 9.13
N ARG A 13 -4.76 4.05 9.78
CA ARG A 13 -5.00 5.39 9.23
C ARG A 13 -3.71 6.19 9.11
N GLU A 14 -2.88 6.18 10.13
CA GLU A 14 -1.57 6.85 10.08
C GLU A 14 -0.70 6.27 8.98
N HIS A 15 -0.70 4.94 8.84
CA HIS A 15 0.04 4.25 7.77
C HIS A 15 -0.41 4.75 6.40
N MET A 16 -1.71 4.72 6.13
CA MET A 16 -2.25 5.10 4.82
C MET A 16 -2.10 6.60 4.52
N GLU A 17 -2.32 7.44 5.53
CA GLU A 17 -2.18 8.89 5.37
C GLU A 17 -0.73 9.31 5.15
N SER A 18 0.21 8.70 5.86
CA SER A 18 1.63 9.00 5.68
C SER A 18 2.14 8.59 4.30
N GLU A 19 1.61 7.52 3.73
CA GLU A 19 1.92 7.15 2.33
C GLU A 19 1.45 8.23 1.36
N ASN A 20 0.28 8.82 1.58
CA ASN A 20 -0.23 9.90 0.72
C ASN A 20 0.63 11.15 0.80
N ARG A 21 1.21 11.42 1.97
CA ARG A 21 2.11 12.56 2.16
C ARG A 21 3.55 12.25 1.72
N HIS A 22 3.81 11.01 1.30
CA HIS A 22 5.15 10.50 0.98
C HIS A 22 6.13 10.67 2.16
N GLU A 23 5.62 10.55 3.37
CA GLU A 23 6.41 10.54 4.59
C GLU A 23 6.69 9.08 4.97
N PHE A 24 7.56 8.43 4.19
CA PHE A 24 7.77 6.99 4.30
C PHE A 24 8.48 6.56 5.57
N ASP A 25 9.22 7.44 6.20
CA ASP A 25 9.78 7.21 7.54
C ASP A 25 8.67 7.07 8.58
N VAL A 26 7.60 7.86 8.46
CA VAL A 26 6.42 7.75 9.32
C VAL A 26 5.70 6.43 9.04
N THR A 27 5.50 6.12 7.74
CA THR A 27 4.86 4.85 7.34
C THR A 27 5.63 3.65 7.90
N MET A 28 6.94 3.65 7.76
CA MET A 28 7.83 2.61 8.29
C MET A 28 7.66 2.45 9.80
N GLY A 29 7.51 3.57 10.50
CA GLY A 29 7.35 3.60 11.96
C GLY A 29 6.02 3.05 12.45
N THR A 30 5.02 2.88 11.57
CA THR A 30 3.75 2.25 11.96
C THR A 30 3.88 0.74 12.14
N PHE A 31 4.94 0.13 11.60
CA PHE A 31 5.20 -1.30 11.74
C PHE A 31 6.01 -1.59 13.00
N ALA A 32 5.68 -2.70 13.65
CA ALA A 32 6.59 -3.32 14.61
C ALA A 32 7.74 -4.01 13.87
N HIS A 33 7.41 -4.61 12.70
CA HIS A 33 8.38 -5.15 11.75
C HIS A 33 7.87 -4.86 10.35
N PRO A 34 8.57 -4.04 9.55
CA PRO A 34 8.12 -3.70 8.20
C PRO A 34 8.11 -4.93 7.30
N ARG A 35 6.94 -5.21 6.71
CA ARG A 35 6.79 -6.32 5.77
C ARG A 35 5.59 -6.06 4.87
N TYR A 36 5.80 -6.17 3.55
CA TYR A 36 4.75 -6.12 2.55
C TYR A 36 4.73 -7.43 1.77
N GLU A 37 3.52 -7.97 1.58
CA GLU A 37 3.28 -9.10 0.67
C GLU A 37 2.40 -8.58 -0.45
N ILE A 38 2.90 -8.61 -1.69
CA ILE A 38 2.18 -8.10 -2.85
C ILE A 38 1.64 -9.31 -3.62
N ILE A 39 0.40 -9.67 -3.37
CA ILE A 39 -0.17 -10.92 -3.85
C ILE A 39 -0.18 -11.04 -5.38
N PRO A 40 -0.57 -9.99 -6.14
CA PRO A 40 -0.65 -10.13 -7.61
C PRO A 40 0.69 -10.47 -8.27
N THR A 41 1.82 -10.08 -7.68
CA THR A 41 3.14 -10.32 -8.25
C THR A 41 3.91 -11.41 -7.52
N GLY A 42 3.46 -11.81 -6.34
CA GLY A 42 4.17 -12.74 -5.47
C GLY A 42 5.38 -12.13 -4.77
N ALA A 43 5.59 -10.82 -4.88
CA ALA A 43 6.73 -10.15 -4.27
C ALA A 43 6.54 -10.04 -2.76
N VAL A 44 7.64 -10.19 -2.02
CA VAL A 44 7.69 -9.97 -0.57
C VAL A 44 8.83 -9.02 -0.29
N HIS A 45 8.54 -7.97 0.48
CA HIS A 45 9.55 -7.01 0.91
C HIS A 45 9.57 -7.08 2.44
N ASP A 46 10.67 -7.58 3.00
CA ASP A 46 10.80 -7.85 4.43
C ASP A 46 11.95 -7.06 5.02
N GLY A 47 11.66 -6.29 6.07
CA GLY A 47 12.64 -5.44 6.75
C GLY A 47 12.71 -4.04 6.17
N GLU A 48 13.34 -3.14 6.93
CA GLU A 48 13.40 -1.71 6.58
C GLU A 48 14.04 -1.44 5.23
N GLU A 49 15.14 -2.12 4.91
CA GLU A 49 15.87 -1.89 3.68
C GLU A 49 15.03 -2.26 2.45
N GLU A 50 14.43 -3.45 2.48
CA GLU A 50 13.60 -3.91 1.36
C GLU A 50 12.34 -3.08 1.19
N VAL A 51 11.71 -2.70 2.29
CA VAL A 51 10.49 -1.88 2.25
C VAL A 51 10.80 -0.47 1.77
N ALA A 52 11.92 0.12 2.19
CA ALA A 52 12.35 1.43 1.70
C ALA A 52 12.60 1.39 0.18
N ALA A 53 13.24 0.33 -0.32
CA ALA A 53 13.48 0.15 -1.74
C ALA A 53 12.15 0.02 -2.51
N TYR A 54 11.18 -0.69 -1.96
CA TYR A 54 9.84 -0.83 -2.54
C TYR A 54 9.16 0.54 -2.66
N PHE A 55 9.19 1.37 -1.63
CA PHE A 55 8.63 2.71 -1.69
C PHE A 55 9.31 3.55 -2.78
N ALA A 56 10.63 3.51 -2.84
CA ALA A 56 11.38 4.27 -3.83
C ALA A 56 11.05 3.84 -5.26
N GLU A 57 10.96 2.53 -5.49
CA GLU A 57 10.66 1.97 -6.80
C GLU A 57 9.25 2.32 -7.28
N THR A 58 8.26 2.15 -6.41
CA THR A 58 6.87 2.44 -6.80
C THR A 58 6.63 3.92 -7.03
N ARG A 59 7.25 4.80 -6.23
CA ARG A 59 7.09 6.25 -6.40
C ARG A 59 7.96 6.82 -7.51
N ALA A 60 8.98 6.10 -7.95
CA ALA A 60 9.68 6.45 -9.19
C ALA A 60 8.77 6.20 -10.40
N ALA A 61 8.02 5.09 -10.40
CA ALA A 61 7.06 4.77 -11.46
C ALA A 61 5.82 5.68 -11.40
N PHE A 62 5.32 5.96 -10.20
CA PHE A 62 4.11 6.75 -9.97
C PHE A 62 4.37 7.81 -8.88
N PRO A 63 4.97 8.95 -9.26
CA PRO A 63 5.33 9.98 -8.27
C PRO A 63 4.16 10.57 -7.49
N ASP A 64 2.96 10.51 -8.07
CA ASP A 64 1.73 11.01 -7.45
C ASP A 64 0.86 9.90 -6.86
N GLN A 65 1.42 8.72 -6.62
CA GLN A 65 0.65 7.59 -6.09
C GLN A 65 -0.01 7.96 -4.76
N ARG A 66 -1.29 7.65 -4.66
CA ARG A 66 -2.09 7.97 -3.48
C ARG A 66 -3.21 6.95 -3.29
N ASN A 67 -3.64 6.81 -2.07
CA ASN A 67 -4.78 5.97 -1.71
C ASN A 67 -5.94 6.82 -1.19
N GLU A 68 -7.16 6.31 -1.37
CA GLU A 68 -8.37 6.89 -0.79
C GLU A 68 -9.13 5.76 -0.11
N LEU A 69 -9.24 5.83 1.21
CA LEU A 69 -9.89 4.80 2.00
C LEU A 69 -11.39 4.76 1.72
N ILE A 70 -11.93 3.56 1.44
CA ILE A 70 -13.36 3.33 1.26
C ILE A 70 -13.98 2.82 2.56
N ALA A 71 -13.41 1.77 3.16
CA ALA A 71 -13.96 1.15 4.36
C ALA A 71 -12.89 0.34 5.09
N LEU A 72 -13.06 0.24 6.41
CA LEU A 72 -12.24 -0.65 7.25
C LEU A 72 -13.14 -1.74 7.83
N HIS A 73 -12.62 -2.95 7.83
CA HIS A 73 -13.29 -4.12 8.44
C HIS A 73 -12.32 -4.76 9.43
N HIS A 74 -12.86 -5.42 10.45
CA HIS A 74 -12.05 -6.05 11.49
C HIS A 74 -12.20 -7.55 11.50
N ALA A 75 -11.08 -8.23 11.66
CA ALA A 75 -11.00 -9.64 11.98
C ALA A 75 -10.20 -9.78 13.28
N ASP A 76 -10.07 -11.03 13.80
CA ASP A 76 -9.39 -11.25 15.07
C ASP A 76 -7.93 -10.75 15.08
N ASP A 77 -7.24 -10.91 13.97
CA ASP A 77 -5.83 -10.59 13.84
C ASP A 77 -5.53 -9.58 12.72
N ALA A 78 -6.56 -8.93 12.18
CA ALA A 78 -6.37 -8.05 11.03
C ALA A 78 -7.35 -6.89 11.01
N VAL A 79 -6.91 -5.79 10.40
CA VAL A 79 -7.80 -4.75 9.89
C VAL A 79 -7.72 -4.83 8.37
N ILE A 80 -8.86 -4.89 7.72
CA ILE A 80 -8.96 -5.02 6.26
C ILE A 80 -9.39 -3.69 5.70
N ALA A 81 -8.57 -3.11 4.83
CA ALA A 81 -8.85 -1.82 4.22
C ALA A 81 -9.24 -2.00 2.76
N GLU A 82 -10.40 -1.47 2.38
CA GLU A 82 -10.78 -1.32 0.99
C GLU A 82 -10.46 0.12 0.59
N PHE A 83 -9.77 0.31 -0.53
CA PHE A 83 -9.35 1.65 -0.93
C PHE A 83 -9.17 1.76 -2.44
N TRP A 84 -9.21 3.00 -2.93
CA TRP A 84 -8.79 3.33 -4.28
C TRP A 84 -7.29 3.60 -4.27
N LEU A 85 -6.58 3.03 -5.23
CA LEU A 85 -5.19 3.37 -5.50
C LEU A 85 -5.15 4.11 -6.82
N ARG A 86 -4.48 5.26 -6.85
CA ARG A 86 -4.37 6.11 -8.04
C ARG A 86 -2.94 6.56 -8.24
N GLY A 87 -2.58 6.77 -9.50
CA GLY A 87 -1.27 7.30 -9.85
C GLY A 87 -1.16 7.57 -11.33
N THR A 88 -0.11 8.28 -11.71
CA THR A 88 0.21 8.60 -13.10
C THR A 88 1.56 7.95 -13.44
N HIS A 89 1.61 7.25 -14.57
CA HIS A 89 2.80 6.49 -14.99
C HIS A 89 3.82 7.45 -15.59
N GLU A 90 4.76 7.90 -14.78
CA GLU A 90 5.77 8.87 -15.17
C GLU A 90 7.21 8.33 -15.07
N GLY A 91 7.39 7.10 -14.58
CA GLY A 91 8.69 6.44 -14.52
C GLY A 91 8.58 5.00 -15.02
N GLU A 92 9.71 4.37 -15.26
CA GLU A 92 9.76 2.99 -15.75
C GLU A 92 9.08 2.05 -14.76
N LEU A 93 8.26 1.12 -15.29
CA LEU A 93 7.59 0.10 -14.51
C LEU A 93 7.80 -1.25 -15.20
N MET A 94 8.48 -2.19 -14.52
CA MET A 94 8.69 -3.56 -15.02
C MET A 94 9.24 -3.59 -16.45
N GLY A 95 10.14 -2.67 -16.78
CA GLY A 95 10.73 -2.57 -18.12
C GLY A 95 9.91 -1.76 -19.10
N PHE A 96 8.72 -1.31 -18.74
CA PHE A 96 7.88 -0.47 -19.61
C PHE A 96 8.23 1.00 -19.42
N GLU A 97 8.38 1.70 -20.55
CA GLU A 97 8.59 3.14 -20.51
C GLU A 97 7.35 3.87 -20.02
N PRO A 98 7.52 5.04 -19.40
CA PRO A 98 6.38 5.80 -18.91
C PRO A 98 5.43 6.22 -20.02
N THR A 99 4.13 6.00 -19.79
CA THR A 99 3.08 6.31 -20.76
C THR A 99 2.41 7.67 -20.51
N GLY A 100 2.63 8.27 -19.34
CA GLY A 100 1.95 9.49 -18.94
C GLY A 100 0.49 9.29 -18.60
N ARG A 101 -0.01 8.05 -18.59
CA ARG A 101 -1.42 7.74 -18.32
C ARG A 101 -1.66 7.53 -16.83
N ALA A 102 -2.85 7.90 -16.40
CA ALA A 102 -3.29 7.69 -15.03
C ALA A 102 -4.03 6.36 -14.90
N PHE A 103 -3.94 5.76 -13.73
CA PHE A 103 -4.75 4.60 -13.38
C PHE A 103 -5.51 4.84 -12.09
N GLU A 104 -6.61 4.10 -11.92
CA GLU A 104 -7.27 3.93 -10.63
C GLU A 104 -7.75 2.49 -10.51
N CYS A 105 -7.59 1.93 -9.32
CA CYS A 105 -7.89 0.53 -9.07
C CYS A 105 -8.40 0.38 -7.65
N GLN A 106 -9.48 -0.41 -7.47
CA GLN A 106 -9.92 -0.76 -6.13
C GLN A 106 -9.02 -1.86 -5.60
N CYS A 107 -8.52 -1.65 -4.40
CA CYS A 107 -7.57 -2.55 -3.75
C CYS A 107 -8.09 -2.96 -2.38
N VAL A 108 -7.57 -4.08 -1.90
CA VAL A 108 -7.78 -4.54 -0.52
C VAL A 108 -6.44 -4.84 0.10
N ALA A 109 -6.23 -4.34 1.30
CA ALA A 109 -5.03 -4.68 2.08
C ALA A 109 -5.43 -5.27 3.41
N PHE A 110 -4.77 -6.38 3.78
CA PHE A 110 -4.88 -6.97 5.10
C PHE A 110 -3.72 -6.44 5.92
N PHE A 111 -4.03 -5.62 6.93
CA PHE A 111 -3.05 -5.18 7.90
C PHE A 111 -3.07 -6.20 9.04
N LEU A 112 -2.02 -7.01 9.14
CA LEU A 112 -1.94 -8.11 10.10
C LEU A 112 -1.31 -7.63 11.39
N PHE A 113 -1.95 -7.98 12.50
CA PHE A 113 -1.57 -7.51 13.82
C PHE A 113 -1.29 -8.64 14.80
N GLU A 114 -0.34 -8.39 15.68
CA GLU A 114 -0.15 -9.11 16.94
C GLU A 114 -0.48 -8.10 18.03
N GLU A 115 -1.62 -8.24 18.69
CA GLU A 115 -2.20 -7.23 19.58
C GLU A 115 -2.37 -5.90 18.82
N ASP A 116 -1.72 -4.82 19.24
CA ASP A 116 -1.76 -3.54 18.53
C ASP A 116 -0.52 -3.30 17.67
N ARG A 117 0.30 -4.33 17.42
CA ARG A 117 1.54 -4.24 16.66
C ARG A 117 1.32 -4.70 15.24
N LEU A 118 1.55 -3.80 14.28
CA LEU A 118 1.41 -4.11 12.86
C LEU A 118 2.65 -4.90 12.40
N VAL A 119 2.44 -6.10 11.88
CA VAL A 119 3.55 -7.00 11.51
C VAL A 119 3.61 -7.31 10.02
N CYS A 120 2.58 -6.95 9.24
CA CYS A 120 2.57 -7.18 7.79
C CYS A 120 1.43 -6.43 7.15
N GLU A 121 1.65 -5.93 5.93
CA GLU A 121 0.57 -5.48 5.05
C GLU A 121 0.55 -6.42 3.84
N ARG A 122 -0.57 -7.08 3.62
CA ARG A 122 -0.77 -7.99 2.48
C ARG A 122 -1.75 -7.33 1.52
N VAL A 123 -1.29 -7.05 0.30
CA VAL A 123 -2.04 -6.23 -0.66
C VAL A 123 -2.55 -7.07 -1.83
N TYR A 124 -3.82 -6.88 -2.16
CA TYR A 124 -4.50 -7.50 -3.30
C TYR A 124 -4.98 -6.43 -4.25
N PHE A 125 -4.65 -6.55 -5.53
CA PHE A 125 -5.20 -5.71 -6.58
C PHE A 125 -5.19 -6.45 -7.90
N ASP A 126 -5.90 -5.92 -8.90
CA ASP A 126 -5.96 -6.53 -10.22
C ASP A 126 -4.96 -5.86 -11.16
N THR A 127 -3.84 -6.53 -11.41
CA THR A 127 -2.80 -6.06 -12.32
C THR A 127 -3.35 -5.77 -13.72
N ALA A 128 -4.25 -6.61 -14.21
CA ALA A 128 -4.83 -6.42 -15.55
C ALA A 128 -5.61 -5.10 -15.65
N THR A 129 -6.33 -4.72 -14.59
CA THR A 129 -7.04 -3.43 -14.57
C THR A 129 -6.07 -2.27 -14.73
N ILE A 130 -4.96 -2.30 -14.00
CA ILE A 130 -3.95 -1.24 -14.07
C ILE A 130 -3.31 -1.21 -15.46
N LEU A 131 -2.88 -2.36 -15.97
CA LEU A 131 -2.21 -2.43 -17.27
C LEU A 131 -3.11 -1.98 -18.42
N ARG A 132 -4.40 -2.34 -18.39
CA ARG A 132 -5.34 -1.88 -19.43
C ARG A 132 -5.43 -0.35 -19.45
N GLN A 133 -5.45 0.29 -18.30
CA GLN A 133 -5.52 1.74 -18.22
C GLN A 133 -4.24 2.43 -18.68
N LEU A 134 -3.09 1.83 -18.37
CA LEU A 134 -1.80 2.39 -18.77
C LEU A 134 -1.49 2.20 -20.24
N THR A 135 -2.07 1.18 -20.89
CA THR A 135 -1.79 0.83 -22.28
C THR A 135 -2.97 1.11 -23.22
N ALA A 136 -4.06 1.68 -22.73
CA ALA A 136 -5.21 2.02 -23.55
C ALA A 136 -4.87 3.10 -24.59
N ASP A 137 -5.46 3.00 -25.77
CA ASP A 137 -5.27 3.99 -26.85
C ASP A 137 -6.18 5.21 -26.65
#